data_97feca418bd8929d60601e0207e02b82
#
_entry.id   97feca418bd8929d60601e0207e02b82
#
_cell.length_a   1.000
_cell.length_b   1.000
_cell.length_c   1.000
_cell.angle_alpha   90.00
_cell.angle_beta   90.00
_cell.angle_gamma   90.00
#
_symmetry.space_group_name_H-M   'P 1'
#
loop_
_entity.id
_entity.type
_entity.pdbx_description
1 polymer ?
#
loop_
_entity_poly.entity_id
_entity_poly.type
_entity_poly.pdbx_seq_one_letter_code
_entity_poly.pdbx_strand_id
1 'polypeptide(L)'
;SAEKENILITSGSQQALDLVGKIFVNPGDVIVTEAPTYLGALQAWNPFGPRYVTVPSDDAGMQVNKLEEVLQRERAKFIYVLPNFHNPAGVTLTEERRLQLVEIASRYGVPILEDDPYSELRFEGNDLTPIIVMHKENVIYLSTFSKTLAPGIRLGWIVAPSRVIARFIMAKQASDLHTSSFVQMVAND
;
A
#
# COMPACT_ATOMS: atom_id res chain seq x y z
N SER A 1 8.63 -14.43 5.92
CA SER A 1 7.24 -14.93 6.07
C SER A 1 6.46 -14.00 6.98
N ALA A 2 5.17 -13.83 6.72
CA ALA A 2 4.24 -13.16 7.62
C ALA A 2 3.56 -14.21 8.50
N GLU A 3 3.37 -13.89 9.77
CA GLU A 3 2.58 -14.74 10.68
C GLU A 3 1.09 -14.46 10.48
N LYS A 4 0.23 -15.39 10.91
CA LYS A 4 -1.22 -15.28 10.74
C LYS A 4 -1.78 -13.99 11.36
N GLU A 5 -1.23 -13.56 12.48
CA GLU A 5 -1.62 -12.36 13.21
C GLU A 5 -1.27 -11.04 12.49
N ASN A 6 -0.45 -11.13 11.45
CA ASN A 6 -0.05 -10.00 10.62
C ASN A 6 -0.90 -9.84 9.35
N ILE A 7 -1.90 -10.71 9.13
CA ILE A 7 -2.65 -10.75 7.87
C ILE A 7 -4.14 -10.50 8.13
N LEU A 8 -4.74 -9.66 7.30
CA LEU A 8 -6.19 -9.48 7.24
C LEU A 8 -6.67 -9.64 5.80
N ILE A 9 -7.60 -10.57 5.58
CA ILE A 9 -8.26 -10.75 4.29
C ILE A 9 -9.31 -9.64 4.10
N THR A 10 -9.35 -9.07 2.90
CA THR A 10 -10.25 -7.97 2.52
C THR A 10 -11.06 -8.30 1.26
N SER A 11 -12.13 -7.56 1.04
CA SER A 11 -12.97 -7.65 -0.17
C SER A 11 -12.32 -6.89 -1.34
N GLY A 12 -11.11 -7.33 -1.72
CA GLY A 12 -10.21 -6.70 -2.67
C GLY A 12 -9.36 -5.58 -2.04
N SER A 13 -8.30 -5.14 -2.76
CA SER A 13 -7.42 -4.05 -2.28
C SER A 13 -8.14 -2.72 -2.12
N GLN A 14 -9.23 -2.47 -2.85
CA GLN A 14 -10.01 -1.24 -2.69
C GLN A 14 -10.61 -1.11 -1.28
N GLN A 15 -11.08 -2.20 -0.67
CA GLN A 15 -11.49 -2.18 0.73
C GLN A 15 -10.31 -1.92 1.66
N ALA A 16 -9.13 -2.47 1.35
CA ALA A 16 -7.93 -2.19 2.14
C ALA A 16 -7.58 -0.70 2.13
N LEU A 17 -7.64 -0.05 0.96
CA LEU A 17 -7.42 1.40 0.83
C LEU A 17 -8.48 2.21 1.62
N ASP A 18 -9.75 1.83 1.54
CA ASP A 18 -10.84 2.48 2.31
C ASP A 18 -10.59 2.35 3.83
N LEU A 19 -10.20 1.16 4.30
CA LEU A 19 -9.87 0.93 5.70
C LEU A 19 -8.65 1.75 6.16
N VAL A 20 -7.64 1.93 5.30
CA VAL A 20 -6.51 2.84 5.57
C VAL A 20 -7.02 4.26 5.79
N GLY A 21 -7.89 4.75 4.91
CA GLY A 21 -8.52 6.07 5.07
C GLY A 21 -9.24 6.21 6.41
N LYS A 22 -10.08 5.25 6.76
CA LYS A 22 -10.85 5.23 8.02
C LYS A 22 -10.01 5.25 9.28
N ILE A 23 -8.85 4.61 9.25
CA ILE A 23 -8.01 4.43 10.46
C ILE A 23 -6.96 5.52 10.60
N PHE A 24 -6.39 5.97 9.49
CA PHE A 24 -5.21 6.84 9.53
C PHE A 24 -5.47 8.28 9.16
N VAL A 25 -6.54 8.58 8.40
CA VAL A 25 -6.70 9.90 7.76
C VAL A 25 -7.75 10.75 8.48
N ASN A 26 -7.33 11.96 8.86
CA ASN A 26 -8.23 13.03 9.30
C ASN A 26 -8.17 14.19 8.29
N PRO A 27 -9.18 15.09 8.29
CA PRO A 27 -9.16 16.26 7.43
C PRO A 27 -7.88 17.09 7.61
N GLY A 28 -7.21 17.40 6.50
CA GLY A 28 -5.96 18.18 6.48
C GLY A 28 -4.67 17.37 6.71
N ASP A 29 -4.75 16.07 7.07
CA ASP A 29 -3.57 15.21 7.15
C ASP A 29 -2.86 15.12 5.79
N VAL A 30 -1.54 15.09 5.80
CA VAL A 30 -0.74 15.00 4.57
C VAL A 30 -0.49 13.56 4.20
N ILE A 31 -0.82 13.21 2.96
CA ILE A 31 -0.43 11.96 2.33
C ILE A 31 0.60 12.27 1.25
N VAL A 32 1.77 11.63 1.31
CA VAL A 32 2.77 11.71 0.25
C VAL A 32 2.51 10.61 -0.77
N THR A 33 2.46 10.98 -2.06
CA THR A 33 2.22 10.05 -3.17
C THR A 33 3.22 10.27 -4.29
N GLU A 34 3.29 9.33 -5.20
CA GLU A 34 3.95 9.50 -6.48
C GLU A 34 3.18 10.48 -7.38
N ALA A 35 3.86 11.08 -8.36
CA ALA A 35 3.24 11.87 -9.43
C ALA A 35 3.66 11.34 -10.81
N PRO A 36 2.71 10.69 -11.54
CA PRO A 36 1.31 10.41 -11.19
C PRO A 36 1.14 9.34 -10.12
N THR A 37 -0.09 9.10 -9.61
CA THR A 37 -0.43 8.02 -8.68
C THR A 37 -1.78 7.37 -9.02
N TYR A 38 -2.09 6.25 -8.35
CA TYR A 38 -3.31 5.49 -8.62
C TYR A 38 -4.57 6.24 -8.20
N LEU A 39 -5.46 6.49 -9.16
CA LEU A 39 -6.70 7.23 -8.94
C LEU A 39 -7.62 6.57 -7.90
N GLY A 40 -7.66 5.22 -7.87
CA GLY A 40 -8.51 4.50 -6.93
C GLY A 40 -8.13 4.71 -5.45
N ALA A 41 -6.84 4.95 -5.16
CA ALA A 41 -6.39 5.32 -3.83
C ALA A 41 -6.87 6.72 -3.44
N LEU A 42 -6.70 7.70 -4.34
CA LEU A 42 -7.20 9.06 -4.12
C LEU A 42 -8.71 9.08 -3.90
N GLN A 43 -9.47 8.31 -4.70
CA GLN A 43 -10.92 8.19 -4.54
C GLN A 43 -11.33 7.57 -3.20
N ALA A 44 -10.56 6.59 -2.70
CA ALA A 44 -10.81 5.99 -1.39
C ALA A 44 -10.57 6.99 -0.23
N TRP A 45 -9.61 7.90 -0.37
CA TRP A 45 -9.23 8.81 0.72
C TRP A 45 -9.85 10.20 0.64
N ASN A 46 -10.25 10.67 -0.54
CA ASN A 46 -10.88 11.99 -0.70
C ASN A 46 -12.04 12.28 0.27
N PRO A 47 -12.92 11.30 0.62
CA PRO A 47 -13.97 11.53 1.61
C PRO A 47 -13.46 11.94 3.01
N PHE A 48 -12.22 11.62 3.34
CA PHE A 48 -11.59 11.96 4.63
C PHE A 48 -10.87 13.32 4.60
N GLY A 49 -10.82 13.99 3.44
CA GLY A 49 -10.28 15.36 3.30
C GLY A 49 -8.76 15.50 3.51
N PRO A 50 -7.90 14.58 3.05
CA PRO A 50 -6.46 14.75 3.15
C PRO A 50 -5.97 15.84 2.19
N ARG A 51 -4.73 16.28 2.41
CA ARG A 51 -3.92 17.04 1.47
C ARG A 51 -2.86 16.14 0.88
N TYR A 52 -2.75 16.10 -0.44
CA TYR A 52 -1.72 15.32 -1.12
C TYR A 52 -0.50 16.17 -1.41
N VAL A 53 0.67 15.63 -1.13
CA VAL A 53 1.97 16.18 -1.53
C VAL A 53 2.67 15.14 -2.38
N THR A 54 3.10 15.54 -3.57
CA THR A 54 3.60 14.58 -4.55
C THR A 54 5.11 14.60 -4.66
N VAL A 55 5.69 13.43 -4.90
CA VAL A 55 7.08 13.24 -5.30
C VAL A 55 7.09 12.78 -6.76
N PRO A 56 7.84 13.44 -7.65
CA PRO A 56 7.88 13.05 -9.04
C PRO A 56 8.52 11.67 -9.23
N SER A 57 8.11 10.97 -10.30
CA SER A 57 8.66 9.70 -10.74
C SER A 57 9.39 9.85 -12.06
N ASP A 58 10.31 8.93 -12.34
CA ASP A 58 11.00 8.75 -13.61
C ASP A 58 10.97 7.27 -14.02
N ASP A 59 11.77 6.85 -15.00
CA ASP A 59 11.81 5.48 -15.50
C ASP A 59 12.22 4.44 -14.44
N ALA A 60 12.80 4.87 -13.32
CA ALA A 60 13.17 4.03 -12.18
C ALA A 60 12.19 4.12 -10.99
N GLY A 61 11.01 4.74 -11.18
CA GLY A 61 9.98 4.98 -10.17
C GLY A 61 10.14 6.30 -9.42
N MET A 62 9.62 6.38 -8.20
CA MET A 62 9.70 7.57 -7.36
C MET A 62 11.14 8.11 -7.23
N GLN A 63 11.32 9.42 -7.41
CA GLN A 63 12.60 10.09 -7.16
C GLN A 63 12.81 10.28 -5.65
N VAL A 64 13.29 9.22 -4.99
CA VAL A 64 13.37 9.15 -3.52
C VAL A 64 14.25 10.25 -2.90
N ASN A 65 15.23 10.75 -3.64
CA ASN A 65 16.04 11.90 -3.21
C ASN A 65 15.20 13.17 -2.96
N LYS A 66 14.08 13.33 -3.65
CA LYS A 66 13.15 14.46 -3.44
C LYS A 66 12.15 14.22 -2.31
N LEU A 67 11.96 12.96 -1.91
CA LEU A 67 11.09 12.63 -0.78
C LEU A 67 11.60 13.27 0.52
N GLU A 68 12.90 13.26 0.75
CA GLU A 68 13.47 13.84 1.96
C GLU A 68 13.19 15.34 2.08
N GLU A 69 13.26 16.09 0.98
CA GLU A 69 12.90 17.52 0.97
C GLU A 69 11.43 17.75 1.33
N VAL A 70 10.54 16.84 0.90
CA VAL A 70 9.11 16.88 1.25
C VAL A 70 8.93 16.61 2.74
N LEU A 71 9.55 15.57 3.29
CA LEU A 71 9.39 15.18 4.70
C LEU A 71 10.05 16.16 5.67
N GLN A 72 11.02 16.97 5.23
CA GLN A 72 11.56 18.10 6.00
C GLN A 72 10.55 19.23 6.21
N ARG A 73 9.63 19.41 5.27
CA ARG A 73 8.66 20.53 5.26
C ARG A 73 7.27 20.12 5.72
N GLU A 74 6.93 18.83 5.58
CA GLU A 74 5.59 18.31 5.77
C GLU A 74 5.58 17.17 6.81
N ARG A 75 4.58 17.20 7.69
CA ARG A 75 4.31 16.07 8.58
C ARG A 75 3.40 15.07 7.87
N ALA A 76 4.01 14.17 7.11
CA ALA A 76 3.27 13.15 6.39
C ALA A 76 2.66 12.10 7.33
N LYS A 77 1.44 11.70 7.04
CA LYS A 77 0.74 10.62 7.74
C LYS A 77 1.27 9.25 7.32
N PHE A 78 1.46 9.09 6.02
CA PHE A 78 2.11 7.96 5.38
C PHE A 78 2.58 8.33 3.97
N ILE A 79 3.45 7.47 3.42
CA ILE A 79 3.92 7.52 2.03
C ILE A 79 3.23 6.39 1.28
N TYR A 80 2.51 6.67 0.21
CA TYR A 80 1.85 5.69 -0.64
C TYR A 80 2.65 5.45 -1.90
N VAL A 81 2.97 4.18 -2.17
CA VAL A 81 3.77 3.76 -3.32
C VAL A 81 3.19 2.52 -3.99
N LEU A 82 3.29 2.48 -5.34
CA LEU A 82 3.07 1.29 -6.16
C LEU A 82 4.42 0.84 -6.73
N PRO A 83 5.15 -0.04 -6.03
CA PRO A 83 6.56 -0.29 -6.38
C PRO A 83 6.75 -1.15 -7.62
N ASN A 84 5.72 -1.87 -8.09
CA ASN A 84 5.80 -2.76 -9.25
C ASN A 84 4.77 -2.36 -10.32
N PHE A 85 5.24 -2.17 -11.57
CA PHE A 85 4.37 -1.88 -12.72
C PHE A 85 3.35 -0.78 -12.42
N HIS A 86 3.85 0.32 -11.92
CA HIS A 86 3.09 1.46 -11.39
C HIS A 86 1.90 1.86 -12.28
N ASN A 87 0.71 1.99 -11.73
CA ASN A 87 -0.45 2.49 -12.42
C ASN A 87 -0.66 3.99 -12.10
N PRO A 88 -0.56 4.91 -13.09
CA PRO A 88 -0.57 4.66 -14.53
C PRO A 88 0.80 4.68 -15.22
N ALA A 89 1.91 4.90 -14.53
CA ALA A 89 3.20 5.20 -15.18
C ALA A 89 3.88 3.97 -15.84
N GLY A 90 3.53 2.74 -15.44
CA GLY A 90 4.10 1.50 -15.98
C GLY A 90 5.53 1.20 -15.52
N VAL A 91 6.12 2.03 -14.65
CA VAL A 91 7.49 1.89 -14.16
C VAL A 91 7.57 0.99 -12.93
N THR A 92 8.76 0.49 -12.64
CA THR A 92 9.02 -0.30 -11.42
C THR A 92 10.09 0.40 -10.58
N LEU A 93 9.81 0.58 -9.29
CA LEU A 93 10.73 1.15 -8.33
C LEU A 93 11.92 0.20 -8.15
N THR A 94 13.14 0.67 -8.45
CA THR A 94 14.36 -0.13 -8.36
C THR A 94 14.66 -0.56 -6.92
N GLU A 95 15.40 -1.65 -6.75
CA GLU A 95 15.76 -2.15 -5.42
C GLU A 95 16.56 -1.12 -4.61
N GLU A 96 17.48 -0.40 -5.25
CA GLU A 96 18.23 0.69 -4.62
C GLU A 96 17.29 1.77 -4.06
N ARG A 97 16.29 2.19 -4.85
CA ARG A 97 15.30 3.20 -4.41
C ARG A 97 14.37 2.67 -3.32
N ARG A 98 14.06 1.37 -3.29
CA ARG A 98 13.30 0.74 -2.19
C ARG A 98 14.07 0.84 -0.88
N LEU A 99 15.37 0.55 -0.89
CA LEU A 99 16.24 0.68 0.28
C LEU A 99 16.31 2.14 0.76
N GLN A 100 16.55 3.09 -0.16
CA GLN A 100 16.58 4.52 0.16
C GLN A 100 15.23 5.01 0.73
N LEU A 101 14.11 4.56 0.15
CA LEU A 101 12.76 4.89 0.65
C LEU A 101 12.57 4.43 2.09
N VAL A 102 12.92 3.18 2.39
CA VAL A 102 12.84 2.62 3.74
C VAL A 102 13.71 3.40 4.71
N GLU A 103 14.95 3.73 4.34
CA GLU A 103 15.87 4.49 5.17
C GLU A 103 15.31 5.88 5.51
N ILE A 104 14.86 6.62 4.49
CA ILE A 104 14.29 7.97 4.68
C ILE A 104 13.00 7.89 5.50
N ALA A 105 12.07 7.02 5.14
CA ALA A 105 10.82 6.86 5.87
C ALA A 105 11.04 6.53 7.36
N SER A 106 12.01 5.65 7.64
CA SER A 106 12.39 5.28 9.02
C SER A 106 12.98 6.46 9.79
N ARG A 107 13.86 7.23 9.15
CA ARG A 107 14.50 8.42 9.75
C ARG A 107 13.46 9.48 10.18
N TYR A 108 12.42 9.65 9.39
CA TYR A 108 11.34 10.61 9.67
C TYR A 108 10.17 10.00 10.46
N GLY A 109 10.20 8.69 10.74
CA GLY A 109 9.13 7.98 11.47
C GLY A 109 7.80 7.94 10.72
N VAL A 110 7.85 7.99 9.38
CA VAL A 110 6.66 7.98 8.51
C VAL A 110 6.43 6.57 7.95
N PRO A 111 5.26 5.95 8.17
CA PRO A 111 4.98 4.62 7.63
C PRO A 111 4.83 4.65 6.11
N ILE A 112 5.17 3.52 5.47
CA ILE A 112 4.98 3.28 4.03
C ILE A 112 3.74 2.42 3.85
N LEU A 113 2.87 2.83 2.93
CA LEU A 113 1.78 2.03 2.40
C LEU A 113 2.19 1.50 1.03
N GLU A 114 2.56 0.24 0.98
CA GLU A 114 2.98 -0.48 -0.23
C GLU A 114 1.76 -1.14 -0.87
N ASP A 115 1.36 -0.70 -2.05
CA ASP A 115 0.25 -1.28 -2.83
C ASP A 115 0.82 -2.08 -4.01
N ASP A 116 0.72 -3.40 -3.94
CA ASP A 116 1.40 -4.29 -4.88
C ASP A 116 0.45 -5.34 -5.51
N PRO A 117 -0.41 -4.91 -6.43
CA PRO A 117 -1.32 -5.81 -7.12
C PRO A 117 -0.69 -6.53 -8.32
N TYR A 118 0.55 -6.21 -8.71
CA TYR A 118 1.10 -6.60 -10.01
C TYR A 118 2.41 -7.39 -9.95
N SER A 119 3.09 -7.53 -8.83
CA SER A 119 4.41 -8.20 -8.75
C SER A 119 4.41 -9.61 -9.33
N GLU A 120 3.36 -10.39 -9.06
CA GLU A 120 3.20 -11.77 -9.56
C GLU A 120 2.98 -11.86 -11.09
N LEU A 121 2.79 -10.72 -11.78
CA LEU A 121 2.58 -10.66 -13.22
C LEU A 121 3.86 -10.31 -14.01
N ARG A 122 5.02 -10.50 -13.42
CA ARG A 122 6.29 -10.25 -14.08
C ARG A 122 6.56 -11.29 -15.17
N PHE A 123 6.76 -10.84 -16.41
CA PHE A 123 7.06 -11.70 -17.55
C PHE A 123 8.56 -11.74 -17.88
N GLU A 124 9.29 -10.69 -17.53
CA GLU A 124 10.73 -10.56 -17.80
C GLU A 124 11.44 -9.91 -16.61
N GLY A 125 12.75 -10.21 -16.47
CA GLY A 125 13.59 -9.71 -15.38
C GLY A 125 13.45 -10.54 -14.10
N ASN A 126 14.06 -10.07 -13.02
CA ASN A 126 14.06 -10.72 -11.72
C ASN A 126 12.99 -10.13 -10.81
N ASP A 127 12.46 -10.95 -9.91
CA ASP A 127 11.60 -10.47 -8.84
C ASP A 127 12.39 -9.55 -7.91
N LEU A 128 11.73 -8.46 -7.50
CA LEU A 128 12.30 -7.50 -6.57
C LEU A 128 11.75 -7.73 -5.17
N THR A 129 12.60 -7.53 -4.17
CA THR A 129 12.20 -7.68 -2.77
C THR A 129 11.09 -6.69 -2.43
N PRO A 130 9.91 -7.15 -1.93
CA PRO A 130 8.89 -6.24 -1.42
C PRO A 130 9.41 -5.36 -0.29
N ILE A 131 8.94 -4.12 -0.23
CA ILE A 131 9.40 -3.13 0.76
C ILE A 131 9.11 -3.60 2.19
N ILE A 132 7.96 -4.28 2.41
CA ILE A 132 7.61 -4.84 3.71
C ILE A 132 8.64 -5.87 4.22
N VAL A 133 9.33 -6.59 3.33
CA VAL A 133 10.37 -7.54 3.72
C VAL A 133 11.60 -6.82 4.26
N MET A 134 11.86 -5.61 3.76
CA MET A 134 12.98 -4.77 4.19
C MET A 134 12.73 -4.13 5.56
N HIS A 135 11.47 -3.77 5.88
CA HIS A 135 11.13 -3.10 7.15
C HIS A 135 9.70 -3.38 7.63
N LYS A 136 9.48 -4.54 8.22
CA LYS A 136 8.14 -5.03 8.66
C LYS A 136 7.39 -4.09 9.62
N GLU A 137 8.09 -3.40 10.50
CA GLU A 137 7.46 -2.58 11.55
C GLU A 137 6.89 -1.24 11.05
N ASN A 138 7.36 -0.77 9.90
CA ASN A 138 6.99 0.55 9.35
C ASN A 138 6.30 0.47 7.99
N VAL A 139 5.95 -0.73 7.52
CA VAL A 139 5.30 -0.93 6.21
C VAL A 139 3.96 -1.62 6.42
N ILE A 140 2.95 -1.10 5.73
CA ILE A 140 1.64 -1.74 5.53
C ILE A 140 1.59 -2.17 4.07
N TYR A 141 1.48 -3.46 3.82
CA TYR A 141 1.44 -4.03 2.48
C TYR A 141 0.01 -4.40 2.09
N LEU A 142 -0.38 -4.02 0.89
CA LEU A 142 -1.68 -4.35 0.29
C LEU A 142 -1.46 -5.15 -0.99
N SER A 143 -2.31 -6.15 -1.21
CA SER A 143 -2.35 -6.85 -2.49
C SER A 143 -3.73 -7.45 -2.76
N THR A 144 -3.91 -8.09 -3.94
CA THR A 144 -5.20 -8.59 -4.40
C THR A 144 -5.05 -9.73 -5.41
N PHE A 145 -5.98 -10.68 -5.38
CA PHE A 145 -6.13 -11.69 -6.44
C PHE A 145 -6.85 -11.16 -7.70
N SER A 146 -7.26 -9.89 -7.72
CA SER A 146 -7.98 -9.33 -8.88
C SER A 146 -7.19 -9.35 -10.19
N LYS A 147 -5.85 -9.42 -10.12
CA LYS A 147 -4.96 -9.40 -11.29
C LYS A 147 -4.36 -10.76 -11.60
N THR A 148 -4.18 -11.61 -10.60
CA THR A 148 -3.54 -12.93 -10.72
C THR A 148 -4.53 -14.07 -10.88
N LEU A 149 -5.78 -13.92 -10.36
CA LEU A 149 -6.82 -14.93 -10.45
C LEU A 149 -8.06 -14.39 -11.20
N ALA A 150 -8.88 -13.57 -10.55
CA ALA A 150 -10.05 -12.98 -11.18
C ALA A 150 -10.54 -11.72 -10.43
N PRO A 151 -10.84 -10.61 -11.13
CA PRO A 151 -11.30 -9.39 -10.46
C PRO A 151 -12.67 -9.55 -9.79
N GLY A 152 -13.53 -10.44 -10.30
CA GLY A 152 -14.89 -10.66 -9.81
C GLY A 152 -14.97 -11.35 -8.45
N ILE A 153 -13.95 -12.08 -8.01
CA ILE A 153 -13.93 -12.77 -6.72
C ILE A 153 -13.78 -11.81 -5.52
N ARG A 154 -13.36 -10.59 -5.77
CA ARG A 154 -13.22 -9.54 -4.74
C ARG A 154 -12.40 -9.99 -3.53
N LEU A 155 -11.21 -10.55 -3.75
CA LEU A 155 -10.32 -11.01 -2.70
C LEU A 155 -8.99 -10.25 -2.72
N GLY A 156 -8.58 -9.76 -1.55
CA GLY A 156 -7.32 -9.08 -1.32
C GLY A 156 -6.88 -9.27 0.13
N TRP A 157 -5.75 -8.67 0.50
CA TRP A 157 -5.25 -8.77 1.86
C TRP A 157 -4.39 -7.57 2.26
N ILE A 158 -4.26 -7.40 3.57
CA ILE A 158 -3.36 -6.46 4.21
C ILE A 158 -2.34 -7.29 5.00
N VAL A 159 -1.06 -6.91 4.91
CA VAL A 159 -0.02 -7.40 5.84
C VAL A 159 0.55 -6.20 6.58
N ALA A 160 0.56 -6.27 7.91
CA ALA A 160 1.07 -5.19 8.76
C ALA A 160 1.45 -5.73 10.16
N PRO A 161 2.12 -4.94 11.00
CA PRO A 161 2.31 -5.31 12.41
C PRO A 161 0.98 -5.64 13.12
N SER A 162 0.98 -6.65 13.98
CA SER A 162 -0.24 -7.17 14.64
C SER A 162 -1.06 -6.08 15.35
N ARG A 163 -0.40 -5.08 15.95
CA ARG A 163 -1.05 -3.91 16.58
C ARG A 163 -1.86 -3.08 15.57
N VAL A 164 -1.39 -3.02 14.31
CA VAL A 164 -2.06 -2.30 13.21
C VAL A 164 -3.19 -3.16 12.67
N ILE A 165 -2.96 -4.46 12.46
CA ILE A 165 -4.00 -5.42 12.03
C ILE A 165 -5.19 -5.41 13.00
N ALA A 166 -4.97 -5.34 14.31
CA ALA A 166 -6.05 -5.25 15.28
C ALA A 166 -6.99 -4.05 15.03
N ARG A 167 -6.45 -2.89 14.61
CA ARG A 167 -7.24 -1.72 14.24
C ARG A 167 -8.01 -1.92 12.94
N PHE A 168 -7.38 -2.55 11.95
CA PHE A 168 -8.04 -2.90 10.70
C PHE A 168 -9.21 -3.88 10.91
N ILE A 169 -9.04 -4.88 11.78
CA ILE A 169 -10.12 -5.82 12.13
C ILE A 169 -11.32 -5.08 12.69
N MET A 170 -11.13 -4.17 13.65
CA MET A 170 -12.23 -3.38 14.23
C MET A 170 -12.97 -2.56 13.17
N ALA A 171 -12.23 -1.86 12.30
CA ALA A 171 -12.83 -1.05 11.23
C ALA A 171 -13.54 -1.90 10.18
N LYS A 172 -12.97 -3.08 9.83
CA LYS A 172 -13.57 -4.01 8.88
C LYS A 172 -14.85 -4.64 9.43
N GLN A 173 -14.88 -5.02 10.71
CA GLN A 173 -16.11 -5.53 11.35
C GLN A 173 -17.27 -4.55 11.24
N ALA A 174 -16.99 -3.24 11.36
CA ALA A 174 -18.00 -2.20 11.18
C ALA A 174 -18.40 -1.97 9.71
N SER A 175 -17.62 -2.46 8.74
CA SER A 175 -17.87 -2.25 7.31
C SER A 175 -18.63 -3.40 6.67
N ASP A 176 -18.17 -4.65 6.85
CA ASP A 176 -18.73 -5.83 6.18
C ASP A 176 -18.69 -7.12 7.05
N LEU A 177 -18.36 -7.00 8.33
CA LEU A 177 -18.12 -8.11 9.27
C LEU A 177 -16.90 -8.96 8.87
N HIS A 178 -16.94 -9.62 7.72
CA HIS A 178 -15.85 -10.42 7.17
C HIS A 178 -15.97 -10.59 5.65
N THR A 179 -14.87 -10.88 4.99
CA THR A 179 -14.86 -11.27 3.58
C THR A 179 -15.45 -12.66 3.42
N SER A 180 -16.18 -12.91 2.33
CA SER A 180 -16.87 -14.18 2.05
C SER A 180 -15.95 -15.40 2.24
N SER A 181 -16.31 -16.29 3.16
CA SER A 181 -15.59 -17.55 3.40
C SER A 181 -15.64 -18.47 2.18
N PHE A 182 -16.74 -18.47 1.44
CA PHE A 182 -16.88 -19.24 0.22
C PHE A 182 -15.84 -18.84 -0.83
N VAL A 183 -15.67 -17.53 -1.03
CA VAL A 183 -14.66 -17.01 -1.98
C VAL A 183 -13.23 -17.34 -1.53
N GLN A 184 -12.96 -17.29 -0.23
CA GLN A 184 -11.65 -17.67 0.31
C GLN A 184 -11.35 -19.15 0.09
N MET A 185 -12.35 -20.04 0.23
CA MET A 185 -12.21 -21.48 -0.07
C MET A 185 -11.92 -21.70 -1.55
N VAL A 186 -12.68 -21.07 -2.44
CA VAL A 186 -12.47 -21.16 -3.91
C VAL A 186 -11.07 -20.69 -4.33
N ALA A 187 -10.52 -19.70 -3.66
CA ALA A 187 -9.18 -19.19 -3.99
C ALA A 187 -8.04 -20.05 -3.39
N ASN A 188 -8.34 -20.92 -2.43
CA ASN A 188 -7.38 -21.82 -1.81
C ASN A 188 -7.22 -23.13 -2.60
N ASP A 189 -8.22 -23.54 -3.37
CA ASP A 189 -8.24 -24.75 -4.21
C ASP A 189 -7.52 -24.51 -5.55
#